data_7e91505779f14010b87c12ba8f582ac3
#
_entry.id   7e91505779f14010b87c12ba8f582ac3
#
_cell.length_a   1.000
_cell.length_b   1.000
_cell.length_c   1.000
_cell.angle_alpha   90.00
_cell.angle_beta   90.00
_cell.angle_gamma   90.00
#
_symmetry.space_group_name_H-M   'P 1'
#
loop_
_entity.id
_entity.type
_entity.pdbx_description
1 polymer ?
#
loop_
_entity_poly.entity_id
_entity_poly.type
_entity_poly.pdbx_seq_one_letter_code
_entity_poly.pdbx_strand_id
1 'polypeptide(L)'
;MKKIRFGIIGLGNQGSTYVLKLFDEGKIENGCVSAMCDINPAKIERIKSKTTNSSARYFIDYKEMLGSGLCDAVLVETPHYLHPEMVEECLKRNIHVICEKPAGVYTAQVKEMNAAAEKSEAKFAMMFNQRTDCVYRKMREIIAAGGIGRLQRVTWIITDWYRSQFYYDTGSWRATWAGEGGGVLINQCPHQLDLIGWVVGQMPKKVRGFCHYGKWHDIEVEDDVTAYLEYENGATGVFVTTTGETPGTNRFEVSGTGGKLLCEGGALKWYKNASDSAAFSLETKEFFGRPKCECVAVETDGKNPQHAGIINNFANALLGKEDFFVDGREGLNGVELMNAIELSGWQGGREVTLPVDEELYLAELNKRRAASRLKTADDGAVADTLGSYGSKEK
;
A
#
# COMPACT_ATOMS: atom_id res chain seq x y z
N MET A 1 -8.48 -29.69 -11.80
CA MET A 1 -9.07 -28.35 -12.06
C MET A 1 -8.01 -27.46 -12.71
N LYS A 2 -8.41 -26.57 -13.62
CA LYS A 2 -7.48 -25.61 -14.26
C LYS A 2 -6.95 -24.66 -13.19
N LYS A 3 -5.62 -24.53 -13.06
CA LYS A 3 -4.96 -23.56 -12.20
C LYS A 3 -4.41 -22.41 -13.04
N ILE A 4 -4.38 -21.21 -12.50
CA ILE A 4 -3.72 -20.05 -13.10
C ILE A 4 -2.21 -20.23 -12.93
N ARG A 5 -1.46 -20.10 -14.04
CA ARG A 5 0.00 -20.19 -14.07
C ARG A 5 0.60 -18.82 -13.79
N PHE A 6 1.22 -18.66 -12.63
CA PHE A 6 1.86 -17.42 -12.24
C PHE A 6 3.34 -17.40 -12.61
N GLY A 7 3.78 -16.30 -13.22
CA GLY A 7 5.17 -15.88 -13.26
C GLY A 7 5.49 -14.97 -12.08
N ILE A 8 6.72 -15.01 -11.56
CA ILE A 8 7.17 -14.08 -10.51
C ILE A 8 8.39 -13.34 -11.03
N ILE A 9 8.31 -11.99 -11.08
CA ILE A 9 9.41 -11.09 -11.44
C ILE A 9 9.94 -10.44 -10.18
N GLY A 10 11.20 -10.74 -9.83
CA GLY A 10 11.86 -10.30 -8.60
C GLY A 10 11.81 -11.38 -7.53
N LEU A 11 12.98 -11.96 -7.22
CA LEU A 11 13.17 -12.98 -6.18
C LEU A 11 13.92 -12.40 -4.97
N GLY A 12 13.61 -11.15 -4.66
CA GLY A 12 14.00 -10.47 -3.42
C GLY A 12 13.31 -11.10 -2.20
N ASN A 13 13.23 -10.35 -1.09
CA ASN A 13 12.58 -10.84 0.12
C ASN A 13 11.11 -11.18 -0.13
N GLN A 14 10.35 -10.27 -0.76
CA GLN A 14 8.91 -10.45 -0.96
C GLN A 14 8.61 -11.56 -1.97
N GLY A 15 9.20 -11.55 -3.16
CA GLY A 15 8.98 -12.60 -4.15
C GLY A 15 9.41 -13.99 -3.66
N SER A 16 10.51 -14.08 -2.89
CA SER A 16 10.91 -15.32 -2.22
C SER A 16 9.88 -15.79 -1.20
N THR A 17 9.31 -14.88 -0.43
CA THR A 17 8.23 -15.18 0.53
C THR A 17 7.00 -15.73 -0.19
N TYR A 18 6.63 -15.16 -1.33
CA TYR A 18 5.49 -15.67 -2.11
C TYR A 18 5.72 -17.09 -2.59
N VAL A 19 6.89 -17.35 -3.19
CA VAL A 19 7.21 -18.73 -3.61
C VAL A 19 7.14 -19.70 -2.43
N LEU A 20 7.93 -19.42 -1.38
CA LEU A 20 8.20 -20.40 -0.32
C LEU A 20 7.05 -20.51 0.69
N LYS A 21 6.33 -19.41 0.98
CA LYS A 21 5.34 -19.34 2.07
C LYS A 21 3.89 -19.29 1.60
N LEU A 22 3.64 -18.97 0.34
CA LEU A 22 2.29 -18.95 -0.18
C LEU A 22 2.04 -20.07 -1.18
N PHE A 23 2.89 -20.24 -2.19
CA PHE A 23 2.69 -21.27 -3.20
C PHE A 23 3.15 -22.65 -2.72
N ASP A 24 4.37 -22.78 -2.21
CA ASP A 24 4.92 -24.07 -1.76
C ASP A 24 4.17 -24.64 -0.56
N GLU A 25 3.67 -23.79 0.36
CA GLU A 25 2.83 -24.20 1.48
C GLU A 25 1.34 -24.41 1.09
N GLY A 26 0.99 -24.27 -0.18
CA GLY A 26 -0.36 -24.54 -0.68
C GLY A 26 -1.43 -23.53 -0.29
N LYS A 27 -1.06 -22.32 0.15
CA LYS A 27 -2.02 -21.25 0.51
C LYS A 27 -2.73 -20.63 -0.70
N ILE A 28 -2.20 -20.85 -1.91
CA ILE A 28 -2.81 -20.42 -3.17
C ILE A 28 -3.51 -21.63 -3.82
N GLU A 29 -4.84 -21.64 -3.72
CA GLU A 29 -5.64 -22.82 -4.08
C GLU A 29 -5.73 -23.04 -5.60
N ASN A 30 -6.03 -21.99 -6.35
CA ASN A 30 -6.27 -22.04 -7.80
C ASN A 30 -5.12 -21.46 -8.63
N GLY A 31 -3.92 -21.36 -8.05
CA GLY A 31 -2.69 -20.89 -8.70
C GLY A 31 -1.54 -21.88 -8.57
N CYS A 32 -0.56 -21.77 -9.45
CA CYS A 32 0.74 -22.43 -9.33
C CYS A 32 1.81 -21.54 -9.96
N VAL A 33 3.05 -21.61 -9.46
CA VAL A 33 4.18 -20.90 -10.07
C VAL A 33 4.71 -21.73 -11.24
N SER A 34 4.75 -21.14 -12.44
CA SER A 34 5.24 -21.77 -13.67
C SER A 34 6.58 -21.21 -14.13
N ALA A 35 6.85 -19.95 -13.77
CA ALA A 35 8.09 -19.28 -14.16
C ALA A 35 8.55 -18.29 -13.06
N MET A 36 9.84 -18.10 -12.92
CA MET A 36 10.47 -17.17 -11.97
C MET A 36 11.59 -16.42 -12.67
N CYS A 37 11.71 -15.13 -12.38
CA CYS A 37 12.72 -14.26 -12.96
C CYS A 37 13.39 -13.35 -11.94
N ASP A 38 14.70 -13.28 -11.96
CA ASP A 38 15.48 -12.24 -11.29
C ASP A 38 16.75 -11.96 -12.10
N ILE A 39 17.13 -10.70 -12.21
CA ILE A 39 18.35 -10.29 -12.89
C ILE A 39 19.61 -10.82 -12.20
N ASN A 40 19.53 -11.13 -10.92
CA ASN A 40 20.61 -11.68 -10.11
C ASN A 40 20.54 -13.22 -10.08
N PRO A 41 21.49 -13.93 -10.76
CA PRO A 41 21.49 -15.40 -10.77
C PRO A 41 21.61 -16.03 -9.39
N ALA A 42 22.28 -15.35 -8.42
CA ALA A 42 22.41 -15.88 -7.07
C ALA A 42 21.08 -15.98 -6.34
N LYS A 43 20.14 -15.04 -6.61
CA LYS A 43 18.78 -15.12 -6.07
C LYS A 43 18.01 -16.28 -6.67
N ILE A 44 18.18 -16.54 -7.95
CA ILE A 44 17.59 -17.71 -8.64
C ILE A 44 18.10 -19.00 -7.99
N GLU A 45 19.40 -19.17 -7.85
CA GLU A 45 19.97 -20.39 -7.23
C GLU A 45 19.52 -20.56 -5.78
N ARG A 46 19.41 -19.46 -5.02
CA ARG A 46 18.86 -19.50 -3.65
C ARG A 46 17.41 -20.03 -3.63
N ILE A 47 16.56 -19.61 -4.56
CA ILE A 47 15.17 -20.09 -4.62
C ILE A 47 15.13 -21.53 -5.09
N LYS A 48 15.89 -21.92 -6.12
CA LYS A 48 15.99 -23.31 -6.58
C LYS A 48 16.35 -24.28 -5.46
N SER A 49 17.25 -23.88 -4.55
CA SER A 49 17.68 -24.72 -3.45
C SER A 49 16.65 -24.89 -2.33
N LYS A 50 15.61 -24.03 -2.30
CA LYS A 50 14.63 -23.99 -1.20
C LYS A 50 13.20 -24.36 -1.62
N THR A 51 12.81 -24.07 -2.86
CA THR A 51 11.45 -24.34 -3.34
C THR A 51 11.21 -25.82 -3.54
N THR A 52 9.99 -26.26 -3.25
CA THR A 52 9.51 -27.60 -3.56
C THR A 52 9.03 -27.73 -5.01
N ASN A 53 8.90 -26.62 -5.73
CA ASN A 53 8.43 -26.58 -7.11
C ASN A 53 9.56 -26.84 -8.12
N SER A 54 9.80 -28.11 -8.45
CA SER A 54 10.82 -28.52 -9.41
C SER A 54 10.43 -28.30 -10.89
N SER A 55 9.18 -27.91 -11.19
CA SER A 55 8.67 -27.76 -12.55
C SER A 55 8.76 -26.33 -13.08
N ALA A 56 9.00 -25.34 -12.23
CA ALA A 56 9.10 -23.96 -12.65
C ALA A 56 10.33 -23.69 -13.54
N ARG A 57 10.17 -22.84 -14.54
CA ARG A 57 11.27 -22.37 -15.40
C ARG A 57 11.85 -21.08 -14.81
N TYR A 58 13.16 -20.88 -15.03
CA TYR A 58 13.88 -19.73 -14.49
C TYR A 58 14.44 -18.88 -15.62
N PHE A 59 14.39 -17.56 -15.43
CA PHE A 59 14.79 -16.55 -16.42
C PHE A 59 15.63 -15.46 -15.74
N ILE A 60 16.55 -14.86 -16.50
CA ILE A 60 17.31 -13.68 -16.08
C ILE A 60 16.65 -12.42 -16.66
N ASP A 61 16.02 -12.54 -17.82
CA ASP A 61 15.28 -11.47 -18.47
C ASP A 61 13.77 -11.71 -18.36
N TYR A 62 13.05 -10.75 -17.77
CA TYR A 62 11.60 -10.83 -17.61
C TYR A 62 10.85 -10.78 -18.96
N LYS A 63 11.39 -10.10 -19.97
CA LYS A 63 10.77 -10.05 -21.30
C LYS A 63 10.80 -11.40 -22.00
N GLU A 64 11.89 -12.16 -21.80
CA GLU A 64 11.97 -13.55 -22.26
C GLU A 64 10.96 -14.44 -21.50
N MET A 65 10.84 -14.26 -20.18
CA MET A 65 9.84 -14.98 -19.38
C MET A 65 8.42 -14.69 -19.89
N LEU A 66 8.07 -13.43 -20.11
CA LEU A 66 6.75 -13.04 -20.62
C LEU A 66 6.49 -13.59 -22.03
N GLY A 67 7.51 -13.68 -22.89
CA GLY A 67 7.43 -14.24 -24.23
C GLY A 67 7.34 -15.77 -24.28
N SER A 68 7.57 -16.48 -23.17
CA SER A 68 7.67 -17.94 -23.13
C SER A 68 6.33 -18.69 -23.24
N GLY A 69 5.19 -18.01 -23.07
CA GLY A 69 3.86 -18.63 -23.02
C GLY A 69 3.59 -19.46 -21.77
N LEU A 70 4.45 -19.36 -20.74
CA LEU A 70 4.32 -20.13 -19.50
C LEU A 70 3.37 -19.48 -18.48
N CYS A 71 3.13 -18.16 -18.58
CA CYS A 71 2.40 -17.40 -17.57
C CYS A 71 1.03 -16.97 -18.08
N ASP A 72 -0.02 -17.25 -17.31
CA ASP A 72 -1.35 -16.66 -17.48
C ASP A 72 -1.42 -15.32 -16.73
N ALA A 73 -0.71 -15.23 -15.61
CA ALA A 73 -0.61 -14.04 -14.76
C ALA A 73 0.81 -13.87 -14.20
N VAL A 74 1.14 -12.65 -13.79
CA VAL A 74 2.47 -12.32 -13.23
C VAL A 74 2.32 -11.56 -11.92
N LEU A 75 3.21 -11.84 -10.96
CA LEU A 75 3.47 -11.07 -9.76
C LEU A 75 4.74 -10.23 -9.98
N VAL A 76 4.64 -8.89 -9.84
CA VAL A 76 5.75 -7.96 -9.98
C VAL A 76 6.23 -7.53 -8.60
N GLU A 77 7.45 -8.01 -8.22
CA GLU A 77 8.05 -7.93 -6.87
C GLU A 77 9.43 -7.22 -6.91
N THR A 78 9.53 -6.17 -7.71
CA THR A 78 10.77 -5.46 -7.99
C THR A 78 10.89 -4.14 -7.22
N PRO A 79 12.01 -3.40 -7.30
CA PRO A 79 12.07 -2.03 -6.79
C PRO A 79 11.06 -1.09 -7.46
N HIS A 80 10.59 -0.11 -6.70
CA HIS A 80 9.41 0.72 -6.97
C HIS A 80 9.39 1.41 -8.36
N TYR A 81 10.54 1.92 -8.82
CA TYR A 81 10.65 2.58 -10.13
C TYR A 81 10.37 1.65 -11.30
N LEU A 82 10.55 0.33 -11.12
CA LEU A 82 10.39 -0.67 -12.18
C LEU A 82 8.96 -1.19 -12.31
N HIS A 83 8.11 -0.96 -11.32
CA HIS A 83 6.74 -1.46 -11.30
C HIS A 83 5.95 -1.04 -12.55
N PRO A 84 5.88 0.25 -12.92
CA PRO A 84 5.08 0.67 -14.07
C PRO A 84 5.53 0.04 -15.38
N GLU A 85 6.85 0.07 -15.68
CA GLU A 85 7.38 -0.52 -16.91
C GLU A 85 7.04 -2.01 -17.04
N MET A 86 7.21 -2.76 -15.94
CA MET A 86 6.97 -4.21 -15.95
C MET A 86 5.49 -4.54 -16.07
N VAL A 87 4.62 -3.77 -15.40
CA VAL A 87 3.16 -3.91 -15.53
C VAL A 87 2.72 -3.60 -16.96
N GLU A 88 3.19 -2.49 -17.54
CA GLU A 88 2.87 -2.13 -18.93
C GLU A 88 3.29 -3.21 -19.91
N GLU A 89 4.46 -3.81 -19.73
CA GLU A 89 4.95 -4.88 -20.61
C GLU A 89 4.08 -6.15 -20.49
N CYS A 90 3.56 -6.48 -19.29
CA CYS A 90 2.58 -7.54 -19.12
C CYS A 90 1.28 -7.21 -19.85
N LEU A 91 0.75 -6.01 -19.67
CA LEU A 91 -0.51 -5.56 -20.27
C LEU A 91 -0.45 -5.51 -21.80
N LYS A 92 0.66 -5.02 -22.37
CA LYS A 92 0.92 -5.02 -23.82
C LYS A 92 0.88 -6.44 -24.42
N ARG A 93 1.23 -7.45 -23.65
CA ARG A 93 1.19 -8.87 -24.05
C ARG A 93 -0.11 -9.57 -23.65
N ASN A 94 -1.05 -8.84 -23.12
CA ASN A 94 -2.32 -9.36 -22.62
C ASN A 94 -2.16 -10.43 -21.52
N ILE A 95 -1.12 -10.27 -20.66
CA ILE A 95 -0.84 -11.12 -19.51
C ILE A 95 -1.39 -10.42 -18.28
N HIS A 96 -2.21 -11.13 -17.51
CA HIS A 96 -2.76 -10.61 -16.25
C HIS A 96 -1.65 -10.31 -15.25
N VAL A 97 -1.81 -9.27 -14.41
CA VAL A 97 -0.72 -8.84 -13.52
C VAL A 97 -1.22 -8.39 -12.15
N ILE A 98 -0.51 -8.79 -11.11
CA ILE A 98 -0.59 -8.20 -9.77
C ILE A 98 0.74 -7.48 -9.52
N CYS A 99 0.67 -6.20 -9.18
CA CYS A 99 1.84 -5.39 -8.85
C CYS A 99 1.94 -5.19 -7.33
N GLU A 100 3.15 -5.37 -6.79
CA GLU A 100 3.42 -4.94 -5.41
C GLU A 100 3.25 -3.43 -5.26
N LYS A 101 2.92 -3.06 -4.01
CA LYS A 101 2.86 -1.65 -3.64
C LYS A 101 4.30 -1.08 -3.46
N PRO A 102 4.50 0.21 -3.72
CA PRO A 102 3.55 1.17 -4.31
C PRO A 102 3.36 0.91 -5.80
N ALA A 103 2.33 1.50 -6.42
CA ALA A 103 2.08 1.38 -7.85
C ALA A 103 3.21 1.97 -8.71
N GLY A 104 3.96 2.88 -8.14
CA GLY A 104 5.11 3.57 -8.71
C GLY A 104 5.60 4.64 -7.75
N VAL A 105 6.57 5.44 -8.16
CA VAL A 105 7.18 6.49 -7.35
C VAL A 105 6.50 7.85 -7.58
N TYR A 106 6.07 8.15 -8.79
CA TYR A 106 5.44 9.42 -9.13
C TYR A 106 4.21 9.23 -10.03
N THR A 107 3.26 10.15 -9.89
CA THR A 107 1.93 10.04 -10.51
C THR A 107 1.97 9.88 -12.02
N ALA A 108 2.84 10.60 -12.75
CA ALA A 108 2.89 10.54 -14.21
C ALA A 108 3.13 9.12 -14.72
N GLN A 109 4.11 8.38 -14.17
CA GLN A 109 4.37 6.99 -14.57
C GLN A 109 3.21 6.05 -14.23
N VAL A 110 2.50 6.28 -13.11
CA VAL A 110 1.34 5.46 -12.74
C VAL A 110 0.14 5.74 -13.65
N LYS A 111 -0.04 6.99 -14.10
CA LYS A 111 -1.06 7.34 -15.10
C LYS A 111 -0.81 6.69 -16.45
N GLU A 112 0.46 6.62 -16.89
CA GLU A 112 0.85 5.90 -18.12
C GLU A 112 0.52 4.40 -17.99
N MET A 113 0.87 3.79 -16.86
CA MET A 113 0.52 2.40 -16.54
C MET A 113 -1.01 2.19 -16.54
N ASN A 114 -1.79 3.09 -15.93
CA ASN A 114 -3.24 3.00 -15.92
C ASN A 114 -3.82 3.14 -17.35
N ALA A 115 -3.29 4.05 -18.16
CA ALA A 115 -3.68 4.17 -19.56
C ALA A 115 -3.36 2.92 -20.40
N ALA A 116 -2.29 2.19 -20.05
CA ALA A 116 -2.01 0.88 -20.65
C ALA A 116 -3.02 -0.18 -20.19
N ALA A 117 -3.43 -0.14 -18.93
CA ALA A 117 -4.44 -1.05 -18.39
C ALA A 117 -5.82 -0.85 -19.05
N GLU A 118 -6.19 0.39 -19.36
CA GLU A 118 -7.45 0.70 -20.08
C GLU A 118 -7.50 0.14 -21.51
N LYS A 119 -6.35 -0.05 -22.11
CA LYS A 119 -6.22 -0.56 -23.50
C LYS A 119 -6.06 -2.08 -23.55
N SER A 120 -5.88 -2.74 -22.43
CA SER A 120 -5.63 -4.18 -22.33
C SER A 120 -6.88 -4.93 -21.88
N GLU A 121 -7.07 -6.14 -22.38
CA GLU A 121 -8.08 -7.08 -21.85
C GLU A 121 -7.58 -7.80 -20.60
N ALA A 122 -6.28 -7.70 -20.30
CA ALA A 122 -5.70 -8.30 -19.11
C ALA A 122 -6.20 -7.62 -17.85
N LYS A 123 -6.42 -8.39 -16.80
CA LYS A 123 -6.73 -7.85 -15.47
C LYS A 123 -5.45 -7.38 -14.80
N PHE A 124 -5.53 -6.22 -14.19
CA PHE A 124 -4.47 -5.61 -13.40
C PHE A 124 -4.93 -5.37 -11.97
N ALA A 125 -4.17 -5.86 -10.98
CA ALA A 125 -4.43 -5.65 -9.56
C ALA A 125 -3.22 -5.04 -8.84
N MET A 126 -3.48 -4.27 -7.77
CA MET A 126 -2.46 -3.90 -6.78
C MET A 126 -2.47 -4.87 -5.61
N MET A 127 -1.29 -5.11 -5.02
CA MET A 127 -1.15 -5.91 -3.80
C MET A 127 -1.53 -5.09 -2.56
N PHE A 128 -2.79 -4.66 -2.49
CA PHE A 128 -3.35 -3.97 -1.32
C PHE A 128 -3.89 -5.00 -0.31
N ASN A 129 -3.00 -5.84 0.19
CA ASN A 129 -3.33 -6.95 1.09
C ASN A 129 -4.05 -6.50 2.36
N GLN A 130 -3.79 -5.31 2.89
CA GLN A 130 -4.48 -4.78 4.08
C GLN A 130 -5.97 -4.48 3.83
N ARG A 131 -6.42 -4.34 2.59
CA ARG A 131 -7.86 -4.28 2.28
C ARG A 131 -8.59 -5.59 2.61
N THR A 132 -7.87 -6.71 2.78
CA THR A 132 -8.45 -7.99 3.20
C THR A 132 -8.64 -8.10 4.72
N ASP A 133 -8.09 -7.17 5.50
CA ASP A 133 -8.27 -7.13 6.95
C ASP A 133 -9.73 -6.90 7.33
N CYS A 134 -10.25 -7.76 8.19
CA CYS A 134 -11.66 -7.72 8.61
C CYS A 134 -12.06 -6.41 9.28
N VAL A 135 -11.13 -5.74 9.98
CA VAL A 135 -11.40 -4.47 10.67
C VAL A 135 -11.58 -3.35 9.66
N TYR A 136 -10.65 -3.20 8.70
CA TYR A 136 -10.74 -2.15 7.67
C TYR A 136 -11.93 -2.38 6.72
N ARG A 137 -12.23 -3.64 6.37
CA ARG A 137 -13.45 -3.99 5.62
C ARG A 137 -14.71 -3.55 6.37
N LYS A 138 -14.76 -3.84 7.67
CA LYS A 138 -15.92 -3.48 8.51
C LYS A 138 -16.05 -1.97 8.71
N MET A 139 -14.95 -1.24 8.87
CA MET A 139 -14.97 0.23 8.90
C MET A 139 -15.57 0.80 7.61
N ARG A 140 -15.09 0.34 6.44
CA ARG A 140 -15.60 0.74 5.14
C ARG A 140 -17.10 0.45 4.99
N GLU A 141 -17.54 -0.76 5.38
CA GLU A 141 -18.95 -1.17 5.34
C GLU A 141 -19.83 -0.20 6.15
N ILE A 142 -19.45 0.10 7.40
CA ILE A 142 -20.20 1.00 8.28
C ILE A 142 -20.26 2.41 7.69
N ILE A 143 -19.14 2.92 7.17
CA ILE A 143 -19.06 4.27 6.59
C ILE A 143 -19.92 4.34 5.31
N ALA A 144 -19.79 3.37 4.42
CA ALA A 144 -20.55 3.30 3.17
C ALA A 144 -22.06 3.19 3.41
N ALA A 145 -22.47 2.54 4.52
CA ALA A 145 -23.86 2.47 4.95
C ALA A 145 -24.37 3.76 5.66
N GLY A 146 -23.54 4.84 5.72
CA GLY A 146 -23.91 6.09 6.38
C GLY A 146 -23.83 6.06 7.91
N GLY A 147 -23.22 5.02 8.50
CA GLY A 147 -23.23 4.79 9.95
C GLY A 147 -22.55 5.88 10.79
N ILE A 148 -21.66 6.69 10.20
CA ILE A 148 -21.05 7.84 10.88
C ILE A 148 -21.66 9.19 10.46
N GLY A 149 -22.66 9.22 9.58
CA GLY A 149 -23.20 10.45 9.00
C GLY A 149 -22.21 11.17 8.10
N ARG A 150 -22.30 12.51 8.03
CA ARG A 150 -21.40 13.33 7.23
C ARG A 150 -20.00 13.32 7.85
N LEU A 151 -18.96 13.01 7.06
CA LEU A 151 -17.55 13.03 7.50
C LEU A 151 -17.18 14.39 8.09
N GLN A 152 -16.48 14.37 9.23
CA GLN A 152 -15.95 15.55 9.92
C GLN A 152 -14.43 15.48 10.10
N ARG A 153 -13.88 14.29 10.43
CA ARG A 153 -12.44 14.15 10.69
C ARG A 153 -11.93 12.75 10.40
N VAL A 154 -10.73 12.69 9.84
CA VAL A 154 -9.93 11.47 9.69
C VAL A 154 -8.62 11.65 10.45
N THR A 155 -8.28 10.75 11.36
CA THR A 155 -7.02 10.81 12.12
C THR A 155 -6.36 9.45 12.09
N TRP A 156 -5.16 9.38 11.56
CA TRP A 156 -4.34 8.17 11.66
C TRP A 156 -2.97 8.51 12.21
N ILE A 157 -2.66 7.97 13.37
CA ILE A 157 -1.33 7.98 13.94
C ILE A 157 -0.81 6.55 13.82
N ILE A 158 0.21 6.38 13.00
CA ILE A 158 0.86 5.10 12.78
C ILE A 158 2.37 5.27 12.86
N THR A 159 2.90 5.10 14.07
CA THR A 159 4.32 5.28 14.40
C THR A 159 4.98 3.97 14.86
N ASP A 160 4.26 2.84 14.76
CA ASP A 160 4.76 1.51 15.11
C ASP A 160 5.60 0.84 14.02
N TRP A 161 6.09 1.64 13.05
CA TRP A 161 7.00 1.22 11.98
C TRP A 161 8.48 1.29 12.35
N TYR A 162 8.85 1.20 13.64
CA TYR A 162 10.25 1.29 14.03
C TYR A 162 11.18 0.45 13.15
N ARG A 163 12.25 1.08 12.67
CA ARG A 163 13.33 0.44 11.91
C ARG A 163 14.66 0.78 12.55
N SER A 164 15.57 -0.18 12.53
CA SER A 164 16.95 0.06 12.94
C SER A 164 17.76 0.68 11.79
N GLN A 165 18.89 1.33 12.08
CA GLN A 165 19.81 1.78 11.05
C GLN A 165 20.25 0.61 10.14
N PHE A 166 20.47 -0.58 10.71
CA PHE A 166 20.84 -1.79 9.97
C PHE A 166 19.82 -2.15 8.86
N TYR A 167 18.52 -1.93 9.09
CA TYR A 167 17.51 -2.14 8.04
C TYR A 167 17.75 -1.22 6.84
N TYR A 168 18.12 0.01 7.08
CA TYR A 168 18.41 0.97 6.01
C TYR A 168 19.77 0.73 5.35
N ASP A 169 20.74 0.21 6.09
CA ASP A 169 22.07 -0.11 5.57
C ASP A 169 22.06 -1.34 4.64
N THR A 170 21.04 -2.20 4.76
CA THR A 170 20.88 -3.38 3.90
C THR A 170 20.25 -3.02 2.56
N GLY A 171 20.88 -3.50 1.48
CA GLY A 171 20.39 -3.27 0.11
C GLY A 171 20.84 -1.93 -0.48
N SER A 172 21.21 -1.96 -1.73
CA SER A 172 21.77 -0.80 -2.46
C SER A 172 20.77 0.31 -2.78
N TRP A 173 19.46 0.00 -2.76
CA TRP A 173 18.39 0.89 -3.22
C TRP A 173 17.61 1.57 -2.08
N ARG A 174 17.62 0.99 -0.86
CA ARG A 174 16.80 1.50 0.26
C ARG A 174 17.21 2.88 0.72
N ALA A 175 16.20 3.64 1.15
CA ALA A 175 16.33 4.96 1.76
C ALA A 175 17.14 5.95 0.91
N THR A 176 17.03 5.84 -0.42
CA THR A 176 17.65 6.74 -1.38
C THR A 176 16.63 7.25 -2.40
N TRP A 177 16.76 8.52 -2.78
CA TRP A 177 15.87 9.09 -3.81
C TRP A 177 16.01 8.41 -5.16
N ALA A 178 17.23 8.00 -5.52
CA ALA A 178 17.49 7.35 -6.80
C ALA A 178 17.05 5.89 -6.84
N GLY A 179 17.11 5.18 -5.72
CA GLY A 179 16.81 3.75 -5.64
C GLY A 179 15.39 3.44 -5.21
N GLU A 180 14.93 4.04 -4.12
CA GLU A 180 13.61 3.79 -3.52
C GLU A 180 12.56 4.83 -3.95
N GLY A 181 12.98 6.08 -4.07
CA GLY A 181 12.12 7.19 -4.45
C GLY A 181 11.45 7.92 -3.29
N GLY A 182 11.80 7.59 -2.05
CA GLY A 182 11.29 8.17 -0.81
C GLY A 182 11.59 7.27 0.37
N GLY A 183 11.00 7.54 1.52
CA GLY A 183 11.23 6.84 2.78
C GLY A 183 9.98 6.18 3.36
N VAL A 184 9.55 6.64 4.55
CA VAL A 184 8.42 6.02 5.27
C VAL A 184 7.12 6.06 4.49
N LEU A 185 6.87 7.11 3.71
CA LEU A 185 5.64 7.25 2.93
C LEU A 185 5.54 6.20 1.83
N ILE A 186 6.63 5.97 1.08
CA ILE A 186 6.63 5.09 -0.08
C ILE A 186 6.86 3.61 0.28
N ASN A 187 7.55 3.33 1.38
CA ASN A 187 7.89 1.95 1.76
C ASN A 187 6.93 1.38 2.82
N GLN A 188 6.81 2.03 3.98
CA GLN A 188 6.01 1.52 5.09
C GLN A 188 4.52 1.85 4.93
N CYS A 189 4.18 3.05 4.44
CA CYS A 189 2.83 3.59 4.48
C CYS A 189 1.98 3.54 3.18
N PRO A 190 2.36 2.89 2.07
CA PRO A 190 1.48 2.83 0.89
C PRO A 190 0.11 2.23 1.20
N HIS A 191 0.04 1.24 2.10
CA HIS A 191 -1.23 0.67 2.54
C HIS A 191 -2.10 1.65 3.32
N GLN A 192 -1.51 2.47 4.19
CA GLN A 192 -2.24 3.45 4.98
C GLN A 192 -2.74 4.60 4.11
N LEU A 193 -1.93 5.05 3.16
CA LEU A 193 -2.32 6.08 2.20
C LEU A 193 -3.45 5.60 1.28
N ASP A 194 -3.43 4.33 0.89
CA ASP A 194 -4.54 3.68 0.20
C ASP A 194 -5.78 3.58 1.09
N LEU A 195 -5.65 3.05 2.31
CA LEU A 195 -6.77 2.81 3.22
C LEU A 195 -7.45 4.10 3.69
N ILE A 196 -6.73 5.23 3.81
CA ILE A 196 -7.35 6.53 4.09
C ILE A 196 -8.44 6.84 3.06
N GLY A 197 -8.15 6.68 1.78
CA GLY A 197 -9.14 6.89 0.72
C GLY A 197 -10.17 5.76 0.65
N TRP A 198 -9.70 4.52 0.68
CA TRP A 198 -10.55 3.35 0.49
C TRP A 198 -11.57 3.14 1.62
N VAL A 199 -11.18 3.28 2.89
CA VAL A 199 -12.08 3.13 4.05
C VAL A 199 -13.09 4.27 4.10
N VAL A 200 -12.64 5.51 3.86
CA VAL A 200 -13.48 6.71 3.94
C VAL A 200 -14.38 6.87 2.72
N GLY A 201 -13.99 6.28 1.58
CA GLY A 201 -14.71 6.37 0.30
C GLY A 201 -14.46 7.67 -0.46
N GLN A 202 -13.50 8.50 -0.02
CA GLN A 202 -13.10 9.74 -0.70
C GLN A 202 -11.65 10.10 -0.38
N MET A 203 -10.97 10.71 -1.34
CA MET A 203 -9.62 11.23 -1.17
C MET A 203 -9.63 12.67 -0.63
N PRO A 204 -8.59 13.11 0.10
CA PRO A 204 -8.40 14.52 0.41
C PRO A 204 -8.31 15.35 -0.87
N LYS A 205 -8.72 16.60 -0.80
CA LYS A 205 -8.57 17.58 -1.88
C LYS A 205 -7.31 18.40 -1.76
N LYS A 206 -6.85 18.65 -0.52
CA LYS A 206 -5.67 19.45 -0.22
C LYS A 206 -4.89 18.82 0.91
N VAL A 207 -3.57 19.03 0.90
CA VAL A 207 -2.69 18.58 1.97
C VAL A 207 -1.66 19.64 2.34
N ARG A 208 -1.16 19.56 3.60
CA ARG A 208 0.05 20.24 4.07
C ARG A 208 0.91 19.19 4.76
N GLY A 209 2.10 18.95 4.26
CA GLY A 209 3.04 17.95 4.76
C GLY A 209 4.23 18.60 5.47
N PHE A 210 4.61 18.06 6.60
CA PHE A 210 5.83 18.37 7.33
C PHE A 210 6.67 17.09 7.36
N CYS A 211 7.65 17.02 6.46
CA CYS A 211 8.52 15.86 6.28
C CYS A 211 9.90 16.18 6.84
N HIS A 212 10.44 15.28 7.66
CA HIS A 212 11.79 15.36 8.17
C HIS A 212 12.62 14.23 7.56
N TYR A 213 13.79 14.59 7.02
CA TYR A 213 14.66 13.70 6.25
C TYR A 213 15.86 13.34 7.10
N GLY A 214 16.09 12.03 7.29
CA GLY A 214 17.21 11.57 8.13
C GLY A 214 17.16 12.15 9.54
N LYS A 215 15.99 12.27 10.14
CA LYS A 215 15.80 12.81 11.49
C LYS A 215 16.28 11.81 12.56
N TRP A 216 15.97 10.55 12.34
CA TRP A 216 16.22 9.47 13.28
C TRP A 216 17.32 8.50 12.79
N HIS A 217 17.61 8.52 11.49
CA HIS A 217 18.54 7.60 10.82
C HIS A 217 19.48 8.36 9.89
N ASP A 218 20.65 7.80 9.62
CA ASP A 218 21.54 8.33 8.56
C ASP A 218 21.01 7.88 7.18
N ILE A 219 19.99 8.57 6.71
CA ILE A 219 19.35 8.36 5.41
C ILE A 219 19.03 9.70 4.74
N GLU A 220 18.74 9.70 3.45
CA GLU A 220 18.47 10.95 2.72
C GLU A 220 16.99 11.23 2.48
N VAL A 221 16.12 10.27 2.83
CA VAL A 221 14.67 10.31 2.62
C VAL A 221 13.93 10.57 3.93
N GLU A 222 12.63 10.78 3.87
CA GLU A 222 11.83 11.07 5.05
C GLU A 222 11.64 9.82 5.95
N ASP A 223 11.88 10.00 7.24
CA ASP A 223 11.68 9.01 8.29
C ASP A 223 10.69 9.46 9.39
N ASP A 224 10.17 10.70 9.27
CA ASP A 224 9.20 11.28 10.19
C ASP A 224 8.31 12.26 9.42
N VAL A 225 6.99 12.04 9.42
CA VAL A 225 6.02 12.82 8.65
C VAL A 225 4.78 13.12 9.48
N THR A 226 4.35 14.39 9.43
CA THR A 226 3.03 14.82 9.88
C THR A 226 2.33 15.54 8.72
N ALA A 227 1.15 15.08 8.33
CA ALA A 227 0.36 15.67 7.26
C ALA A 227 -1.02 16.11 7.76
N TYR A 228 -1.44 17.31 7.37
CA TYR A 228 -2.80 17.82 7.51
C TYR A 228 -3.53 17.64 6.19
N LEU A 229 -4.77 17.18 6.25
CA LEU A 229 -5.61 16.83 5.10
C LEU A 229 -6.90 17.64 5.12
N GLU A 230 -7.35 18.12 3.96
CA GLU A 230 -8.67 18.74 3.79
C GLU A 230 -9.47 18.01 2.72
N TYR A 231 -10.74 17.76 3.01
CA TYR A 231 -11.68 17.09 2.12
C TYR A 231 -12.65 18.08 1.48
N GLU A 232 -13.27 17.73 0.36
CA GLU A 232 -14.18 18.58 -0.41
C GLU A 232 -15.35 19.11 0.44
N ASN A 233 -15.86 18.30 1.36
CA ASN A 233 -16.98 18.66 2.24
C ASN A 233 -16.59 19.53 3.47
N GLY A 234 -15.33 20.00 3.54
CA GLY A 234 -14.77 20.73 4.66
C GLY A 234 -14.31 19.89 5.85
N ALA A 235 -14.40 18.56 5.76
CA ALA A 235 -13.78 17.69 6.76
C ALA A 235 -12.26 17.83 6.73
N THR A 236 -11.62 17.56 7.87
CA THR A 236 -10.17 17.66 8.01
C THR A 236 -9.57 16.32 8.44
N GLY A 237 -8.25 16.17 8.27
CA GLY A 237 -7.56 14.97 8.73
C GLY A 237 -6.15 15.26 9.20
N VAL A 238 -5.60 14.30 9.93
CA VAL A 238 -4.19 14.28 10.33
C VAL A 238 -3.66 12.88 10.11
N PHE A 239 -2.52 12.79 9.43
CA PHE A 239 -1.75 11.56 9.26
C PHE A 239 -0.36 11.76 9.84
N VAL A 240 0.04 10.89 10.79
CA VAL A 240 1.35 10.94 11.45
C VAL A 240 2.02 9.58 11.30
N THR A 241 3.26 9.58 10.82
CA THR A 241 4.05 8.34 10.69
C THR A 241 5.53 8.60 10.91
N THR A 242 6.21 7.61 11.47
CA THR A 242 7.67 7.63 11.62
C THR A 242 8.24 6.23 11.70
N THR A 243 9.52 6.08 11.40
CA THR A 243 10.27 4.83 11.62
C THR A 243 11.21 4.91 12.82
N GLY A 244 11.21 6.03 13.56
CA GLY A 244 12.12 6.29 14.69
C GLY A 244 11.49 6.13 16.08
N GLU A 245 10.19 5.85 16.19
CA GLU A 245 9.47 5.78 17.47
C GLU A 245 9.28 4.34 17.95
N THR A 246 9.54 4.07 19.25
CA THR A 246 9.24 2.80 19.90
C THR A 246 9.00 3.01 21.41
N PRO A 247 7.94 2.41 22.03
CA PRO A 247 6.85 1.72 21.32
C PRO A 247 6.01 2.73 20.53
N GLY A 248 5.67 2.40 19.29
CA GLY A 248 4.85 3.27 18.44
C GLY A 248 3.36 3.16 18.77
N THR A 249 2.58 3.97 18.07
CA THR A 249 1.12 3.99 18.10
C THR A 249 0.57 3.54 16.77
N ASN A 250 -0.53 2.77 16.75
CA ASN A 250 -1.33 2.53 15.57
C ASN A 250 -2.81 2.73 15.93
N ARG A 251 -3.30 3.94 15.60
CA ARG A 251 -4.65 4.37 15.94
C ARG A 251 -5.28 5.09 14.76
N PHE A 252 -6.34 4.50 14.23
CA PHE A 252 -7.12 5.03 13.12
C PHE A 252 -8.52 5.42 13.59
N GLU A 253 -8.88 6.70 13.47
CA GLU A 253 -10.19 7.24 13.80
C GLU A 253 -10.84 7.89 12.58
N VAL A 254 -12.14 7.62 12.38
CA VAL A 254 -12.97 8.32 11.40
C VAL A 254 -14.21 8.83 12.12
N SER A 255 -14.36 10.16 12.18
CA SER A 255 -15.46 10.83 12.87
C SER A 255 -16.39 11.51 11.88
N GLY A 256 -17.68 11.44 12.15
CA GLY A 256 -18.74 12.11 11.41
C GLY A 256 -19.87 12.55 12.32
N THR A 257 -20.89 13.18 11.75
CA THR A 257 -22.01 13.73 12.50
C THR A 257 -22.84 12.69 13.23
N GLY A 258 -22.87 11.45 12.73
CA GLY A 258 -23.58 10.30 13.35
C GLY A 258 -22.73 9.52 14.35
N GLY A 259 -21.44 9.86 14.54
CA GLY A 259 -20.59 9.16 15.49
C GLY A 259 -19.14 9.00 15.01
N LYS A 260 -18.43 8.06 15.61
CA LYS A 260 -17.00 7.83 15.36
C LYS A 260 -16.65 6.34 15.34
N LEU A 261 -15.83 5.93 14.41
CA LEU A 261 -15.14 4.63 14.41
C LEU A 261 -13.71 4.81 14.92
N LEU A 262 -13.28 3.91 15.78
CA LEU A 262 -11.91 3.83 16.32
C LEU A 262 -11.37 2.42 16.14
N CYS A 263 -10.29 2.30 15.35
CA CYS A 263 -9.48 1.09 15.26
C CYS A 263 -8.18 1.30 16.02
N GLU A 264 -7.92 0.45 17.01
CA GLU A 264 -6.69 0.47 17.82
C GLU A 264 -6.40 -0.94 18.36
N GLY A 265 -5.16 -1.39 18.24
CA GLY A 265 -4.76 -2.72 18.71
C GLY A 265 -5.53 -3.88 18.06
N GLY A 266 -5.99 -3.73 16.81
CA GLY A 266 -6.80 -4.72 16.12
C GLY A 266 -8.28 -4.76 16.53
N ALA A 267 -8.70 -3.94 17.49
CA ALA A 267 -10.08 -3.83 17.92
C ALA A 267 -10.79 -2.66 17.24
N LEU A 268 -12.07 -2.85 16.90
CA LEU A 268 -12.93 -1.81 16.35
C LEU A 268 -14.01 -1.41 17.35
N LYS A 269 -14.08 -0.12 17.65
CA LYS A 269 -15.13 0.49 18.46
C LYS A 269 -15.94 1.47 17.62
N TRP A 270 -17.25 1.46 17.79
CA TRP A 270 -18.16 2.41 17.19
C TRP A 270 -18.85 3.23 18.27
N TYR A 271 -18.53 4.51 18.32
CA TYR A 271 -19.21 5.50 19.14
C TYR A 271 -20.37 6.05 18.32
N LYS A 272 -21.57 5.57 18.59
CA LYS A 272 -22.78 5.85 17.82
C LYS A 272 -23.61 6.92 18.51
N ASN A 273 -23.82 8.05 17.84
CA ASN A 273 -24.71 9.09 18.34
C ASN A 273 -26.18 8.67 18.14
N ALA A 274 -27.03 8.97 19.10
CA ALA A 274 -28.47 8.73 19.02
C ALA A 274 -29.18 9.63 17.99
N SER A 275 -28.56 10.76 17.63
CA SER A 275 -29.01 11.67 16.57
C SER A 275 -27.82 12.30 15.89
N ASP A 276 -28.02 12.82 14.67
CA ASP A 276 -27.01 13.59 13.95
C ASP A 276 -26.59 14.82 14.77
N SER A 277 -25.30 14.99 15.02
CA SER A 277 -24.77 16.05 15.90
C SER A 277 -24.97 17.45 15.31
N ALA A 278 -24.97 17.58 13.98
CA ALA A 278 -25.20 18.85 13.31
C ALA A 278 -26.68 19.29 13.43
N ALA A 279 -27.61 18.34 13.20
CA ALA A 279 -29.03 18.60 13.42
C ALA A 279 -29.32 18.92 14.89
N PHE A 280 -28.80 18.11 15.83
CA PHE A 280 -28.96 18.34 17.26
C PHE A 280 -28.47 19.72 17.69
N SER A 281 -27.34 20.18 17.15
CA SER A 281 -26.78 21.51 17.46
C SER A 281 -27.69 22.67 17.10
N LEU A 282 -28.54 22.51 16.08
CA LEU A 282 -29.51 23.53 15.67
C LEU A 282 -30.82 23.50 16.49
N GLU A 283 -31.16 22.36 17.05
CA GLU A 283 -32.45 22.13 17.70
C GLU A 283 -32.36 22.29 19.24
N THR A 284 -31.21 21.98 19.83
CA THR A 284 -31.06 22.01 21.30
C THR A 284 -31.19 23.42 21.87
N LYS A 285 -31.79 23.53 23.05
CA LYS A 285 -31.85 24.76 23.89
C LYS A 285 -30.86 24.68 25.04
N GLU A 286 -30.09 23.62 25.16
CA GLU A 286 -29.11 23.42 26.24
C GLU A 286 -27.75 24.01 25.82
N PHE A 287 -27.15 24.85 26.67
CA PHE A 287 -25.84 25.44 26.41
C PHE A 287 -24.74 24.41 26.23
N PHE A 288 -24.80 23.29 26.93
CA PHE A 288 -23.80 22.19 26.86
C PHE A 288 -24.42 20.87 26.44
N GLY A 289 -25.59 20.93 25.80
CA GLY A 289 -26.27 19.76 25.24
C GLY A 289 -25.42 19.05 24.18
N ARG A 290 -25.49 17.73 24.16
CA ARG A 290 -24.85 16.88 23.16
C ARG A 290 -25.71 15.63 22.92
N PRO A 291 -25.67 15.04 21.73
CA PRO A 291 -26.32 13.77 21.48
C PRO A 291 -25.86 12.70 22.48
N LYS A 292 -26.77 11.87 22.94
CA LYS A 292 -26.38 10.66 23.68
C LYS A 292 -25.52 9.81 22.77
N CYS A 293 -24.46 9.24 23.32
CA CYS A 293 -23.51 8.42 22.59
C CYS A 293 -23.39 7.05 23.28
N GLU A 294 -23.49 6.01 22.47
CA GLU A 294 -23.25 4.63 22.88
C GLU A 294 -21.90 4.17 22.28
N CYS A 295 -21.09 3.46 23.08
CA CYS A 295 -19.87 2.82 22.59
C CYS A 295 -20.12 1.32 22.40
N VAL A 296 -20.05 0.85 21.16
CA VAL A 296 -20.25 -0.54 20.78
C VAL A 296 -18.93 -1.14 20.33
N ALA A 297 -18.52 -2.27 20.89
CA ALA A 297 -17.48 -3.10 20.31
C ALA A 297 -18.04 -3.75 19.02
N VAL A 298 -17.34 -3.55 17.91
CA VAL A 298 -17.80 -4.06 16.62
C VAL A 298 -17.16 -5.41 16.36
N GLU A 299 -17.97 -6.45 16.26
CA GLU A 299 -17.52 -7.78 15.89
C GLU A 299 -17.20 -7.84 14.38
N THR A 300 -16.17 -8.59 14.05
CA THR A 300 -15.74 -8.87 12.68
C THR A 300 -15.74 -10.37 12.43
N ASP A 301 -15.56 -10.80 11.20
CA ASP A 301 -15.43 -12.23 10.86
C ASP A 301 -14.07 -12.83 11.24
N GLY A 302 -13.17 -12.04 11.81
CA GLY A 302 -11.82 -12.43 12.23
C GLY A 302 -10.89 -12.82 11.08
N LYS A 303 -11.32 -12.73 9.83
CA LYS A 303 -10.51 -13.14 8.67
C LYS A 303 -9.53 -12.06 8.26
N ASN A 304 -8.28 -12.47 8.11
CA ASN A 304 -7.19 -11.61 7.64
C ASN A 304 -6.25 -12.37 6.70
N PRO A 305 -6.70 -12.72 5.48
CA PRO A 305 -5.94 -13.57 4.56
C PRO A 305 -4.76 -12.85 3.89
N GLN A 306 -4.63 -11.53 4.03
CA GLN A 306 -3.50 -10.73 3.56
C GLN A 306 -3.14 -11.01 2.09
N HIS A 307 -1.85 -11.19 1.76
CA HIS A 307 -1.34 -11.42 0.40
C HIS A 307 -1.99 -12.66 -0.25
N ALA A 308 -2.17 -13.75 0.51
CA ALA A 308 -2.85 -14.94 -0.02
C ALA A 308 -4.30 -14.63 -0.43
N GLY A 309 -4.98 -13.75 0.30
CA GLY A 309 -6.33 -13.30 -0.03
C GLY A 309 -6.41 -12.59 -1.39
N ILE A 310 -5.46 -11.67 -1.67
CA ILE A 310 -5.40 -10.98 -2.97
C ILE A 310 -5.10 -11.94 -4.11
N ILE A 311 -4.09 -12.81 -3.95
CA ILE A 311 -3.69 -13.75 -5.02
C ILE A 311 -4.80 -14.78 -5.29
N ASN A 312 -5.46 -15.30 -4.25
CA ASN A 312 -6.58 -16.23 -4.41
C ASN A 312 -7.79 -15.57 -5.07
N ASN A 313 -8.18 -14.35 -4.63
CA ASN A 313 -9.26 -13.62 -5.29
C ASN A 313 -8.93 -13.37 -6.76
N PHE A 314 -7.71 -12.93 -7.07
CA PHE A 314 -7.28 -12.69 -8.44
C PHE A 314 -7.39 -13.96 -9.31
N ALA A 315 -6.85 -15.08 -8.82
CA ALA A 315 -6.95 -16.38 -9.51
C ALA A 315 -8.42 -16.82 -9.68
N ASN A 316 -9.25 -16.65 -8.67
CA ASN A 316 -10.66 -17.00 -8.70
C ASN A 316 -11.45 -16.10 -9.67
N ALA A 317 -11.15 -14.80 -9.71
CA ALA A 317 -11.76 -13.86 -10.64
C ALA A 317 -11.41 -14.20 -12.10
N LEU A 318 -10.16 -14.61 -12.36
CA LEU A 318 -9.74 -15.07 -13.69
C LEU A 318 -10.43 -16.38 -14.11
N LEU A 319 -10.82 -17.20 -13.16
CA LEU A 319 -11.59 -18.44 -13.39
C LEU A 319 -13.11 -18.22 -13.39
N GLY A 320 -13.59 -16.98 -13.20
CA GLY A 320 -15.01 -16.65 -13.13
C GLY A 320 -15.72 -17.17 -11.88
N LYS A 321 -14.99 -17.41 -10.77
CA LYS A 321 -15.52 -17.94 -9.52
C LYS A 321 -15.87 -16.86 -8.49
N GLU A 322 -15.26 -15.70 -8.59
CA GLU A 322 -15.42 -14.56 -7.68
C GLU A 322 -15.36 -13.25 -8.45
N ASP A 323 -15.90 -12.19 -7.85
CA ASP A 323 -15.72 -10.85 -8.36
C ASP A 323 -14.29 -10.34 -8.11
N PHE A 324 -13.81 -9.48 -8.98
CA PHE A 324 -12.49 -8.87 -8.90
C PHE A 324 -12.45 -7.82 -7.78
N PHE A 325 -11.59 -8.02 -6.78
CA PHE A 325 -11.63 -7.26 -5.54
C PHE A 325 -10.83 -5.95 -5.57
N VAL A 326 -9.62 -5.95 -6.17
CA VAL A 326 -8.72 -4.79 -6.18
C VAL A 326 -8.35 -4.43 -7.60
N ASP A 327 -8.87 -3.31 -8.08
CA ASP A 327 -8.45 -2.74 -9.37
C ASP A 327 -7.06 -2.10 -9.22
N GLY A 328 -6.13 -2.49 -10.08
CA GLY A 328 -4.75 -1.98 -10.04
C GLY A 328 -4.66 -0.48 -10.28
N ARG A 329 -5.61 0.10 -11.03
CA ARG A 329 -5.67 1.54 -11.33
C ARG A 329 -5.87 2.39 -10.07
N GLU A 330 -6.45 1.83 -9.01
CA GLU A 330 -6.61 2.51 -7.71
C GLU A 330 -5.26 2.80 -7.02
N GLY A 331 -4.17 2.16 -7.46
CA GLY A 331 -2.81 2.43 -7.00
C GLY A 331 -2.38 3.88 -7.17
N LEU A 332 -2.97 4.60 -8.11
CA LEU A 332 -2.72 6.03 -8.32
C LEU A 332 -3.08 6.87 -7.07
N ASN A 333 -4.15 6.54 -6.38
CA ASN A 333 -4.65 7.35 -5.24
C ASN A 333 -3.61 7.48 -4.12
N GLY A 334 -2.99 6.36 -3.73
CA GLY A 334 -1.96 6.36 -2.69
C GLY A 334 -0.69 7.09 -3.13
N VAL A 335 -0.27 6.90 -4.38
CA VAL A 335 0.91 7.60 -4.93
C VAL A 335 0.67 9.10 -5.04
N GLU A 336 -0.52 9.51 -5.45
CA GLU A 336 -0.88 10.92 -5.56
C GLU A 336 -0.89 11.62 -4.20
N LEU A 337 -1.47 10.98 -3.17
CA LEU A 337 -1.47 11.51 -1.81
C LEU A 337 -0.04 11.61 -1.25
N MET A 338 0.79 10.59 -1.46
CA MET A 338 2.20 10.59 -1.09
C MET A 338 2.95 11.74 -1.75
N ASN A 339 2.86 11.87 -3.07
CA ASN A 339 3.55 12.91 -3.83
C ASN A 339 3.11 14.32 -3.41
N ALA A 340 1.83 14.51 -3.10
CA ALA A 340 1.33 15.78 -2.60
C ALA A 340 1.88 16.13 -1.20
N ILE A 341 1.99 15.14 -0.30
CA ILE A 341 2.57 15.31 1.04
C ILE A 341 4.07 15.65 0.93
N GLU A 342 4.82 14.93 0.10
CA GLU A 342 6.25 15.17 -0.13
C GLU A 342 6.49 16.54 -0.76
N LEU A 343 5.73 16.89 -1.82
CA LEU A 343 5.86 18.21 -2.48
C LEU A 343 5.60 19.34 -1.48
N SER A 344 4.58 19.21 -0.64
CA SER A 344 4.31 20.16 0.44
C SER A 344 5.50 20.27 1.41
N GLY A 345 6.06 19.14 1.83
CA GLY A 345 7.23 19.08 2.70
C GLY A 345 8.46 19.78 2.08
N TRP A 346 8.73 19.53 0.80
CA TRP A 346 9.82 20.20 0.07
C TRP A 346 9.62 21.71 -0.07
N GLN A 347 8.37 22.17 -0.01
CA GLN A 347 8.01 23.59 -0.06
C GLN A 347 7.80 24.22 1.33
N GLY A 348 8.26 23.57 2.41
CA GLY A 348 8.15 24.09 3.78
C GLY A 348 6.74 24.09 4.35
N GLY A 349 5.93 23.09 3.99
CA GLY A 349 4.57 22.90 4.49
C GLY A 349 3.50 23.74 3.75
N ARG A 350 3.79 24.20 2.54
CA ARG A 350 2.79 24.87 1.71
C ARG A 350 1.66 23.94 1.33
N GLU A 351 0.47 24.51 1.17
CA GLU A 351 -0.70 23.78 0.69
C GLU A 351 -0.49 23.26 -0.72
N VAL A 352 -0.76 21.99 -0.92
CA VAL A 352 -0.78 21.32 -2.23
C VAL A 352 -2.19 20.79 -2.48
N THR A 353 -2.76 21.13 -3.62
CA THR A 353 -4.07 20.64 -4.08
C THR A 353 -3.89 19.35 -4.87
N LEU A 354 -4.82 18.40 -4.71
CA LEU A 354 -4.90 17.20 -5.53
C LEU A 354 -5.89 17.45 -6.69
N PRO A 355 -5.59 16.97 -7.92
CA PRO A 355 -4.37 16.24 -8.31
C PRO A 355 -3.10 17.10 -8.16
N VAL A 356 -1.99 16.45 -7.80
CA VAL A 356 -0.69 17.11 -7.64
C VAL A 356 -0.16 17.62 -8.99
N ASP A 357 0.56 18.74 -8.96
CA ASP A 357 1.33 19.22 -10.12
C ASP A 357 2.48 18.26 -10.42
N GLU A 358 2.28 17.40 -11.42
CA GLU A 358 3.17 16.30 -11.78
C GLU A 358 4.52 16.77 -12.30
N GLU A 359 4.51 17.85 -13.09
CA GLU A 359 5.75 18.40 -13.66
C GLU A 359 6.61 19.00 -12.55
N LEU A 360 6.00 19.75 -11.65
CA LEU A 360 6.68 20.33 -10.50
C LEU A 360 7.20 19.25 -9.56
N TYR A 361 6.37 18.23 -9.25
CA TYR A 361 6.80 17.11 -8.41
C TYR A 361 8.00 16.38 -9.02
N LEU A 362 7.91 16.00 -10.30
CA LEU A 362 8.96 15.27 -10.99
C LEU A 362 10.26 16.09 -11.10
N ALA A 363 10.17 17.40 -11.34
CA ALA A 363 11.32 18.29 -11.35
C ALA A 363 12.03 18.32 -9.99
N GLU A 364 11.28 18.42 -8.89
CA GLU A 364 11.81 18.40 -7.52
C GLU A 364 12.38 17.03 -7.12
N LEU A 365 11.72 15.94 -7.51
CA LEU A 365 12.23 14.57 -7.30
C LEU A 365 13.54 14.37 -8.07
N ASN A 366 13.63 14.80 -9.33
CA ASN A 366 14.85 14.63 -10.14
C ASN A 366 16.05 15.40 -9.60
N LYS A 367 15.86 16.58 -8.98
CA LYS A 367 16.93 17.28 -8.27
C LYS A 367 17.49 16.41 -7.14
N ARG A 368 16.62 15.77 -6.36
CA ARG A 368 17.01 14.88 -5.25
C ARG A 368 17.66 13.62 -5.75
N ARG A 369 17.13 13.01 -6.81
CA ARG A 369 17.74 11.83 -7.46
C ARG A 369 19.16 12.11 -7.96
N ALA A 370 19.37 13.28 -8.55
CA ALA A 370 20.69 13.69 -9.05
C ALA A 370 21.71 13.91 -7.90
N ALA A 371 21.25 14.28 -6.72
CA ALA A 371 22.08 14.45 -5.52
C ALA A 371 22.12 13.22 -4.61
N SER A 372 21.45 12.12 -5.01
CA SER A 372 21.27 10.92 -4.20
C SER A 372 22.59 10.22 -3.92
N ARG A 373 22.74 9.73 -2.69
CA ARG A 373 23.93 8.98 -2.26
C ARG A 373 23.95 7.60 -2.91
N LEU A 374 25.08 7.24 -3.51
CA LEU A 374 25.29 5.87 -3.98
C LEU A 374 25.63 4.98 -2.79
N LYS A 375 24.86 3.90 -2.62
CA LYS A 375 25.15 2.85 -1.64
C LYS A 375 25.91 1.71 -2.30
N THR A 376 26.95 1.26 -1.63
CA THR A 376 27.79 0.10 -2.04
C THR A 376 27.46 -1.15 -1.20
N ALA A 377 26.29 -1.20 -0.59
CA ALA A 377 25.93 -2.25 0.35
C ALA A 377 25.83 -3.63 -0.31
N ASP A 378 26.30 -4.63 0.41
CA ASP A 378 26.19 -6.04 0.06
C ASP A 378 24.72 -6.49 0.18
N ASP A 379 24.13 -6.99 -0.91
CA ASP A 379 22.75 -7.50 -0.98
C ASP A 379 22.55 -8.85 -0.24
N GLY A 380 23.49 -9.27 0.59
CA GLY A 380 23.50 -10.59 1.22
C GLY A 380 22.51 -10.78 2.38
N ALA A 381 22.04 -9.71 3.01
CA ALA A 381 21.13 -9.82 4.14
C ALA A 381 19.70 -10.06 3.68
N VAL A 382 19.14 -11.25 4.01
CA VAL A 382 17.76 -11.62 3.76
C VAL A 382 16.95 -11.39 5.04
N ALA A 383 16.05 -10.40 5.05
CA ALA A 383 15.09 -10.22 6.14
C ALA A 383 13.90 -11.18 5.97
N ASP A 384 13.44 -11.77 7.08
CA ASP A 384 12.12 -12.39 7.12
C ASP A 384 11.07 -11.29 7.16
N THR A 385 10.34 -11.11 6.05
CA THR A 385 9.33 -10.05 5.92
C THR A 385 7.98 -10.43 6.51
N LEU A 386 7.74 -11.69 6.86
CA LEU A 386 6.48 -12.14 7.45
C LEU A 386 6.17 -11.46 8.78
N GLY A 387 7.19 -11.12 9.58
CA GLY A 387 7.04 -10.39 10.83
C GLY A 387 6.77 -8.87 10.67
N SER A 388 6.88 -8.31 9.46
CA SER A 388 6.71 -6.86 9.25
C SER A 388 5.24 -6.43 9.08
N TYR A 389 4.31 -7.35 8.91
CA TYR A 389 2.89 -7.08 8.65
C TYR A 389 1.98 -7.47 9.82
N GLY A 390 2.27 -6.97 11.01
CA GLY A 390 1.29 -6.95 12.09
C GLY A 390 0.90 -8.28 12.72
N SER A 391 1.56 -9.40 12.45
CA SER A 391 1.47 -10.61 13.25
C SER A 391 2.30 -10.42 14.53
N LYS A 392 1.81 -9.58 15.44
CA LYS A 392 2.30 -9.55 16.81
C LYS A 392 1.70 -10.78 17.51
N GLU A 393 2.32 -11.95 17.40
CA GLU A 393 2.31 -12.87 18.52
C GLU A 393 3.08 -12.17 19.66
N LYS A 394 2.35 -11.76 20.64
CA LYS A 394 2.87 -11.26 21.91
C LYS A 394 3.36 -12.41 22.77
#